data_73e738e90e51f199254183846b5e2f90
#
_entry.id   73e738e90e51f199254183846b5e2f90
#
_cell.length_a   1.000
_cell.length_b   1.000
_cell.length_c   1.000
_cell.angle_alpha   90.00
_cell.angle_beta   90.00
_cell.angle_gamma   90.00
#
_symmetry.space_group_name_H-M   'P 1'
#
loop_
_entity.id
_entity.type
_entity.pdbx_description
1 polymer ?
#
loop_
_entity_poly.entity_id
_entity_poly.type
_entity_poly.pdbx_seq_one_letter_code
_entity_poly.pdbx_strand_id
1 'polypeptide(L)'
;GEWQRQVRETYDRGDGAGVLLYNRDKRSVILTRQFRFPVFAHGEAGYLIEVVAGKLDGDHPVTTARKEAEEESGYRVHDVELVMSAYMSPGSVTEKLSLFIAEYDADSKVSAGGGLEDEGEDIEVLELGIDQALSMIETGEIADAKTIMLLQHVRLKGIL
;
A
#
# COMPACT_ATOMS: atom_id res chain seq x y z
N GLY A 1 23.37 17.56 31.81
CA GLY A 1 22.06 16.95 32.10
C GLY A 1 22.31 15.60 32.76
N GLU A 2 21.41 15.21 33.64
CA GLU A 2 21.49 13.90 34.30
C GLU A 2 20.96 12.79 33.35
N TRP A 3 21.61 11.63 33.38
CA TRP A 3 21.16 10.46 32.64
C TRP A 3 19.91 9.86 33.29
N GLN A 4 18.84 9.63 32.45
CA GLN A 4 17.65 8.95 32.90
C GLN A 4 17.52 7.60 32.19
N ARG A 5 17.29 6.52 32.95
CA ARG A 5 16.97 5.22 32.38
C ARG A 5 15.52 5.21 31.93
N GLN A 6 15.30 4.84 30.68
CA GLN A 6 13.96 4.65 30.10
C GLN A 6 13.82 3.22 29.59
N VAL A 7 12.61 2.68 29.69
CA VAL A 7 12.23 1.37 29.11
C VAL A 7 11.23 1.65 28.01
N ARG A 8 11.38 0.98 26.88
CA ARG A 8 10.46 1.04 25.75
C ARG A 8 10.16 -0.37 25.27
N GLU A 9 8.95 -0.58 24.83
CA GLU A 9 8.55 -1.77 24.08
C GLU A 9 8.35 -1.38 22.63
N THR A 10 8.71 -2.25 21.72
CA THR A 10 8.50 -2.06 20.28
C THR A 10 8.06 -3.36 19.66
N TYR A 11 7.19 -3.26 18.67
CA TYR A 11 6.76 -4.39 17.86
C TYR A 11 7.60 -4.43 16.57
N ASP A 12 8.29 -5.55 16.36
CA ASP A 12 9.07 -5.80 15.16
C ASP A 12 8.35 -6.83 14.30
N ARG A 13 7.87 -6.41 13.13
CA ARG A 13 7.20 -7.25 12.14
C ARG A 13 7.99 -7.36 10.83
N GLY A 14 9.19 -6.80 10.79
CA GLY A 14 9.98 -6.65 9.58
C GLY A 14 9.56 -5.46 8.72
N ASP A 15 10.33 -5.21 7.67
CA ASP A 15 10.08 -4.16 6.68
C ASP A 15 9.13 -4.65 5.58
N GLY A 16 8.56 -3.71 4.81
CA GLY A 16 7.64 -4.01 3.72
C GLY A 16 7.87 -3.15 2.48
N ALA A 17 7.12 -3.48 1.43
CA ALA A 17 7.03 -2.71 0.20
C ALA A 17 5.57 -2.46 -0.15
N GLY A 18 5.27 -1.24 -0.61
CA GLY A 18 3.95 -0.89 -1.15
C GLY A 18 4.08 -0.31 -2.55
N VAL A 19 3.11 -0.56 -3.41
CA VAL A 19 3.10 -0.04 -4.78
C VAL A 19 1.74 0.49 -5.18
N LEU A 20 1.70 1.72 -5.71
CA LEU A 20 0.53 2.28 -6.38
C LEU A 20 0.63 2.00 -7.88
N LEU A 21 -0.32 1.24 -8.41
CA LEU A 21 -0.46 1.04 -9.83
C LEU A 21 -1.29 2.18 -10.42
N TYR A 22 -0.81 2.80 -11.51
CA TYR A 22 -1.49 3.92 -12.16
C TYR A 22 -1.57 3.75 -13.68
N ASN A 23 -2.59 4.34 -14.30
CA ASN A 23 -2.77 4.37 -15.74
C ASN A 23 -2.99 5.81 -16.20
N ARG A 24 -2.12 6.31 -17.08
CA ARG A 24 -2.16 7.71 -17.55
C ARG A 24 -3.34 7.96 -18.47
N ASP A 25 -3.61 7.04 -19.38
CA ASP A 25 -4.67 7.21 -20.39
C ASP A 25 -6.05 7.24 -19.75
N LYS A 26 -6.29 6.33 -18.80
CA LYS A 26 -7.55 6.26 -18.05
C LYS A 26 -7.63 7.27 -16.90
N ARG A 27 -6.49 7.87 -16.49
CA ARG A 27 -6.35 8.67 -15.27
C ARG A 27 -6.87 7.92 -14.04
N SER A 28 -6.51 6.62 -13.91
CA SER A 28 -6.96 5.74 -12.86
C SER A 28 -5.81 5.11 -12.08
N VAL A 29 -6.14 4.61 -10.91
CA VAL A 29 -5.25 3.87 -10.02
C VAL A 29 -5.91 2.55 -9.61
N ILE A 30 -5.10 1.54 -9.30
CA ILE A 30 -5.57 0.29 -8.69
C ILE A 30 -5.28 0.36 -7.19
N LEU A 31 -6.30 0.12 -6.42
CA LEU A 31 -6.28 -0.01 -4.97
C LEU A 31 -6.89 -1.36 -4.57
N THR A 32 -6.64 -1.76 -3.34
CA THR A 32 -7.22 -2.97 -2.73
C THR A 32 -8.07 -2.58 -1.53
N ARG A 33 -9.11 -3.35 -1.25
CA ARG A 33 -9.92 -3.22 -0.04
C ARG A 33 -9.90 -4.53 0.70
N GLN A 34 -9.45 -4.51 1.95
CA GLN A 34 -9.38 -5.71 2.77
C GLN A 34 -9.66 -5.42 4.25
N PHE A 35 -9.98 -6.49 4.99
CA PHE A 35 -10.20 -6.40 6.43
C PHE A 35 -8.89 -6.31 7.19
N ARG A 36 -8.79 -5.34 8.09
CA ARG A 36 -7.65 -5.12 8.99
C ARG A 36 -8.10 -5.20 10.45
N PHE A 37 -7.75 -6.30 11.10
CA PHE A 37 -8.14 -6.51 12.51
C PHE A 37 -7.77 -5.35 13.44
N PRO A 38 -6.59 -4.70 13.35
CA PRO A 38 -6.28 -3.55 14.22
C PRO A 38 -7.27 -2.38 14.07
N VAL A 39 -7.76 -2.13 12.85
CA VAL A 39 -8.76 -1.10 12.56
C VAL A 39 -10.11 -1.47 13.22
N PHE A 40 -10.51 -2.73 13.08
CA PHE A 40 -11.70 -3.25 13.75
C PHE A 40 -11.59 -3.19 15.27
N ALA A 41 -10.43 -3.56 15.83
CA ALA A 41 -10.16 -3.49 17.27
C ALA A 41 -10.18 -2.05 17.81
N HIS A 42 -9.91 -1.05 16.94
CA HIS A 42 -10.03 0.37 17.29
C HIS A 42 -11.49 0.86 17.36
N GLY A 43 -12.44 0.09 16.86
CA GLY A 43 -13.87 0.39 16.92
C GLY A 43 -14.51 0.81 15.60
N GLU A 44 -13.80 0.62 14.48
CA GLU A 44 -14.29 0.88 13.14
C GLU A 44 -14.79 -0.39 12.43
N ALA A 45 -15.27 -0.28 11.18
CA ALA A 45 -15.76 -1.41 10.41
C ALA A 45 -14.67 -2.43 10.04
N GLY A 46 -13.40 -2.04 10.16
CA GLY A 46 -12.24 -2.90 9.94
C GLY A 46 -11.75 -2.96 8.50
N TYR A 47 -12.49 -2.44 7.53
CA TYR A 47 -12.06 -2.41 6.14
C TYR A 47 -11.27 -1.16 5.80
N LEU A 48 -10.12 -1.34 5.13
CA LEU A 48 -9.32 -0.23 4.59
C LEU A 48 -9.20 -0.34 3.07
N ILE A 49 -9.12 0.82 2.42
CA ILE A 49 -8.73 0.95 1.02
C ILE A 49 -7.27 1.34 1.00
N GLU A 50 -6.45 0.49 0.37
CA GLU A 50 -4.99 0.56 0.44
C GLU A 50 -4.35 0.41 -0.94
N VAL A 51 -3.12 0.88 -1.10
CA VAL A 51 -2.25 0.41 -2.17
C VAL A 51 -1.82 -1.02 -1.87
N VAL A 52 -1.53 -1.78 -2.91
CA VAL A 52 -0.93 -3.12 -2.79
C VAL A 52 0.33 -3.07 -1.93
N ALA A 53 0.45 -3.96 -0.95
CA ALA A 53 1.61 -3.97 -0.06
C ALA A 53 1.80 -5.30 0.68
N GLY A 54 3.06 -5.75 0.75
CA GLY A 54 3.44 -6.94 1.50
C GLY A 54 4.75 -6.79 2.27
N LYS A 55 5.04 -7.81 3.08
CA LYS A 55 6.29 -7.91 3.83
C LYS A 55 7.44 -8.34 2.92
N LEU A 56 8.65 -7.92 3.26
CA LEU A 56 9.82 -8.33 2.48
C LEU A 56 10.18 -9.81 2.69
N ASP A 57 10.04 -10.32 3.88
CA ASP A 57 10.36 -11.71 4.28
C ASP A 57 11.74 -12.20 3.76
N GLY A 58 12.68 -11.25 3.66
CA GLY A 58 14.04 -11.47 3.15
C GLY A 58 14.24 -11.14 1.67
N ASP A 59 13.19 -10.83 0.93
CA ASP A 59 13.26 -10.43 -0.46
C ASP A 59 13.68 -8.95 -0.62
N HIS A 60 14.13 -8.62 -1.83
CA HIS A 60 14.41 -7.24 -2.19
C HIS A 60 13.09 -6.46 -2.39
N PRO A 61 12.96 -5.19 -1.92
CA PRO A 61 11.71 -4.44 -2.00
C PRO A 61 11.05 -4.36 -3.38
N VAL A 62 11.85 -4.27 -4.45
CA VAL A 62 11.38 -4.29 -5.85
C VAL A 62 10.72 -5.64 -6.19
N THR A 63 11.30 -6.75 -5.73
CA THR A 63 10.77 -8.09 -5.95
C THR A 63 9.43 -8.25 -5.26
N THR A 64 9.36 -7.87 -3.99
CA THR A 64 8.12 -7.88 -3.20
C THR A 64 7.04 -7.02 -3.85
N ALA A 65 7.35 -5.77 -4.21
CA ALA A 65 6.36 -4.88 -4.83
C ALA A 65 5.75 -5.46 -6.12
N ARG A 66 6.54 -6.17 -6.96
CA ARG A 66 6.05 -6.82 -8.17
C ARG A 66 5.21 -8.06 -7.87
N LYS A 67 5.68 -8.88 -6.93
CA LYS A 67 4.98 -10.09 -6.49
C LYS A 67 3.61 -9.75 -5.95
N GLU A 68 3.55 -8.83 -4.99
CA GLU A 68 2.31 -8.39 -4.37
C GLU A 68 1.35 -7.73 -5.38
N ALA A 69 1.86 -6.93 -6.33
CA ALA A 69 1.03 -6.36 -7.39
C ALA A 69 0.28 -7.44 -8.17
N GLU A 70 0.95 -8.54 -8.51
CA GLU A 70 0.32 -9.64 -9.23
C GLU A 70 -0.63 -10.46 -8.33
N GLU A 71 -0.25 -10.77 -7.09
CA GLU A 71 -1.03 -11.59 -6.16
C GLU A 71 -2.28 -10.88 -5.67
N GLU A 72 -2.16 -9.66 -5.17
CA GLU A 72 -3.29 -8.92 -4.61
C GLU A 72 -4.20 -8.32 -5.69
N SER A 73 -3.62 -7.71 -6.74
CA SER A 73 -4.41 -6.97 -7.72
C SER A 73 -4.64 -7.68 -9.05
N GLY A 74 -3.86 -8.73 -9.35
CA GLY A 74 -3.89 -9.41 -10.64
C GLY A 74 -3.16 -8.67 -11.76
N TYR A 75 -2.40 -7.63 -11.45
CA TYR A 75 -1.65 -6.86 -12.43
C TYR A 75 -0.15 -7.17 -12.35
N ARG A 76 0.40 -7.65 -13.45
CA ARG A 76 1.85 -7.87 -13.60
C ARG A 76 2.51 -6.59 -14.09
N VAL A 77 3.46 -6.07 -13.31
CA VAL A 77 4.24 -4.89 -13.63
C VAL A 77 5.73 -5.21 -13.65
N HIS A 78 6.46 -4.63 -14.58
CA HIS A 78 7.90 -4.87 -14.76
C HIS A 78 8.73 -3.74 -14.20
N ASP A 79 8.35 -2.51 -14.49
CA ASP A 79 9.05 -1.31 -14.06
C ASP A 79 8.35 -0.70 -12.84
N VAL A 80 9.03 -0.75 -11.71
CA VAL A 80 8.58 -0.12 -10.47
C VAL A 80 9.58 0.97 -10.07
N GLU A 81 9.08 2.18 -9.85
CA GLU A 81 9.87 3.33 -9.45
C GLU A 81 9.77 3.55 -7.95
N LEU A 82 10.92 3.56 -7.25
CA LEU A 82 10.96 3.90 -5.83
C LEU A 82 10.69 5.39 -5.64
N VAL A 83 9.62 5.71 -4.95
CA VAL A 83 9.22 7.07 -4.63
C VAL A 83 9.87 7.55 -3.34
N MET A 84 9.74 6.76 -2.29
CA MET A 84 10.25 7.09 -0.96
C MET A 84 10.34 5.85 -0.06
N SER A 85 11.06 5.99 1.05
CA SER A 85 10.97 5.04 2.16
C SER A 85 10.57 5.80 3.43
N ALA A 86 9.62 5.23 4.18
CA ALA A 86 9.04 5.91 5.34
C ALA A 86 8.78 4.94 6.49
N TYR A 87 8.94 5.45 7.73
CA TYR A 87 8.45 4.77 8.92
C TYR A 87 6.96 5.06 9.08
N MET A 88 6.14 4.04 9.26
CA MET A 88 4.69 4.20 9.32
C MET A 88 4.20 4.49 10.74
N SER A 89 4.80 3.87 11.76
CA SER A 89 4.41 4.05 13.17
C SER A 89 5.63 4.02 14.11
N PRO A 90 6.56 5.01 14.01
CA PRO A 90 7.87 4.95 14.65
C PRO A 90 7.84 5.04 16.18
N GLY A 91 6.68 5.34 16.77
CA GLY A 91 6.49 5.36 18.22
C GLY A 91 6.45 3.97 18.86
N SER A 92 6.11 2.93 18.09
CA SER A 92 5.89 1.57 18.62
C SER A 92 6.29 0.43 17.68
N VAL A 93 6.47 0.69 16.39
CA VAL A 93 6.75 -0.34 15.37
C VAL A 93 8.06 0.00 14.66
N THR A 94 8.89 -1.03 14.42
CA THR A 94 10.18 -0.88 13.70
C THR A 94 10.00 -0.75 12.19
N GLU A 95 8.85 -1.10 11.64
CA GLU A 95 8.56 -1.21 10.22
C GLU A 95 8.94 0.04 9.42
N LYS A 96 9.71 -0.17 8.36
CA LYS A 96 9.98 0.82 7.33
C LYS A 96 9.47 0.31 5.99
N LEU A 97 8.62 1.09 5.32
CA LEU A 97 8.08 0.73 4.00
C LEU A 97 8.88 1.40 2.88
N SER A 98 9.21 0.62 1.86
CA SER A 98 9.65 1.12 0.56
C SER A 98 8.44 1.31 -0.34
N LEU A 99 8.15 2.54 -0.76
CA LEU A 99 6.96 2.91 -1.48
C LEU A 99 7.28 3.18 -2.95
N PHE A 100 6.57 2.48 -3.83
CA PHE A 100 6.78 2.49 -5.27
C PHE A 100 5.55 2.99 -6.02
N ILE A 101 5.75 3.37 -7.28
CA ILE A 101 4.71 3.53 -8.28
C ILE A 101 5.05 2.66 -9.49
N ALA A 102 4.02 2.19 -10.21
CA ALA A 102 4.19 1.45 -11.46
C ALA A 102 3.05 1.75 -12.43
N GLU A 103 3.38 1.94 -13.69
CA GLU A 103 2.37 2.12 -14.73
C GLU A 103 1.81 0.78 -15.17
N TYR A 104 0.48 0.68 -15.29
CA TYR A 104 -0.21 -0.48 -15.84
C TYR A 104 -0.98 -0.10 -17.12
N ASP A 105 -1.20 -1.08 -17.96
CA ASP A 105 -1.98 -0.99 -19.19
C ASP A 105 -3.01 -2.15 -19.30
N ALA A 106 -3.62 -2.29 -20.46
CA ALA A 106 -4.61 -3.34 -20.69
C ALA A 106 -4.01 -4.76 -20.66
N ASP A 107 -2.73 -4.90 -21.02
CA ASP A 107 -2.03 -6.19 -21.09
C ASP A 107 -1.43 -6.58 -19.73
N SER A 108 -1.36 -5.64 -18.78
CA SER A 108 -0.82 -5.87 -17.45
C SER A 108 -1.70 -6.79 -16.59
N LYS A 109 -3.02 -6.87 -16.88
CA LYS A 109 -3.95 -7.69 -16.09
C LYS A 109 -3.85 -9.16 -16.48
N VAL A 110 -3.31 -9.99 -15.59
CA VAL A 110 -3.06 -11.42 -15.83
C VAL A 110 -3.97 -12.36 -15.02
N SER A 111 -4.62 -11.84 -13.98
CA SER A 111 -5.57 -12.60 -13.14
C SER A 111 -6.63 -11.68 -12.53
N ALA A 112 -7.53 -12.24 -11.75
CA ALA A 112 -8.50 -11.45 -10.97
C ALA A 112 -7.87 -10.71 -9.80
N GLY A 113 -6.72 -11.18 -9.30
CA GLY A 113 -6.18 -10.78 -8.02
C GLY A 113 -6.98 -11.40 -6.88
N GLY A 114 -6.95 -10.78 -5.72
CA GLY A 114 -7.74 -11.19 -4.55
C GLY A 114 -6.89 -11.70 -3.40
N GLY A 115 -5.57 -11.76 -3.56
CA GLY A 115 -4.64 -12.31 -2.59
C GLY A 115 -4.57 -13.84 -2.60
N LEU A 116 -3.94 -14.41 -1.59
CA LEU A 116 -3.72 -15.85 -1.46
C LEU A 116 -4.65 -16.43 -0.39
N GLU A 117 -5.49 -17.41 -0.77
CA GLU A 117 -6.44 -18.08 0.16
C GLU A 117 -5.73 -18.76 1.33
N ASP A 118 -4.55 -19.34 1.11
CA ASP A 118 -3.73 -20.01 2.13
C ASP A 118 -3.10 -19.03 3.13
N GLU A 119 -2.99 -17.75 2.78
CA GLU A 119 -2.61 -16.66 3.69
C GLU A 119 -3.82 -16.01 4.38
N GLY A 120 -5.04 -16.47 4.08
CA GLY A 120 -6.29 -15.95 4.65
C GLY A 120 -6.67 -14.58 4.13
N GLU A 121 -6.22 -14.24 2.93
CA GLU A 121 -6.54 -12.97 2.27
C GLU A 121 -7.87 -13.04 1.55
N ASP A 122 -8.67 -11.99 1.72
CA ASP A 122 -9.93 -11.72 1.00
C ASP A 122 -9.90 -10.26 0.56
N ILE A 123 -9.37 -10.06 -0.62
CA ILE A 123 -9.02 -8.74 -1.16
C ILE A 123 -9.93 -8.39 -2.33
N GLU A 124 -10.63 -7.26 -2.21
CA GLU A 124 -11.38 -6.65 -3.31
C GLU A 124 -10.48 -5.69 -4.09
N VAL A 125 -10.39 -5.87 -5.40
CA VAL A 125 -9.59 -5.00 -6.29
C VAL A 125 -10.46 -3.86 -6.82
N LEU A 126 -10.00 -2.63 -6.65
CA LEU A 126 -10.71 -1.41 -7.04
C LEU A 126 -9.89 -0.66 -8.11
N GLU A 127 -10.51 -0.37 -9.27
CA GLU A 127 -9.97 0.61 -10.23
C GLU A 127 -10.73 1.92 -10.06
N LEU A 128 -10.05 2.98 -9.58
CA LEU A 128 -10.65 4.28 -9.27
C LEU A 128 -9.99 5.39 -10.10
N GLY A 129 -10.78 6.37 -10.54
CA GLY A 129 -10.23 7.60 -11.08
C GLY A 129 -9.42 8.35 -10.01
N ILE A 130 -8.30 8.98 -10.39
CA ILE A 130 -7.43 9.67 -9.43
C ILE A 130 -8.17 10.77 -8.64
N ASP A 131 -9.03 11.55 -9.32
CA ASP A 131 -9.76 12.62 -8.65
C ASP A 131 -10.79 12.06 -7.64
N GLN A 132 -11.39 10.90 -7.94
CA GLN A 132 -12.24 10.17 -6.99
C GLN A 132 -11.43 9.68 -5.78
N ALA A 133 -10.29 9.03 -5.99
CA ALA A 133 -9.44 8.54 -4.91
C ALA A 133 -8.96 9.69 -3.99
N LEU A 134 -8.63 10.85 -4.55
CA LEU A 134 -8.27 12.03 -3.77
C LEU A 134 -9.45 12.58 -2.95
N SER A 135 -10.65 12.61 -3.52
CA SER A 135 -11.86 12.99 -2.77
C SER A 135 -12.16 12.03 -1.62
N MET A 136 -11.89 10.74 -1.80
CA MET A 136 -12.06 9.73 -0.75
C MET A 136 -11.07 9.90 0.43
N ILE A 137 -9.93 10.56 0.22
CA ILE A 137 -9.06 10.99 1.31
C ILE A 137 -9.74 12.11 2.12
N GLU A 138 -10.35 13.09 1.45
CA GLU A 138 -11.01 14.22 2.11
C GLU A 138 -12.23 13.79 2.92
N THR A 139 -12.95 12.75 2.46
CA THR A 139 -14.12 12.18 3.17
C THR A 139 -13.74 11.18 4.27
N GLY A 140 -12.48 10.73 4.30
CA GLY A 140 -11.97 9.73 5.25
C GLY A 140 -12.23 8.28 4.85
N GLU A 141 -12.77 8.03 3.66
CA GLU A 141 -12.92 6.66 3.12
C GLU A 141 -11.57 6.00 2.83
N ILE A 142 -10.58 6.79 2.40
CA ILE A 142 -9.18 6.37 2.32
C ILE A 142 -8.44 7.00 3.50
N ALA A 143 -8.08 6.16 4.48
CA ALA A 143 -7.45 6.56 5.73
C ALA A 143 -6.07 5.93 5.96
N ASP A 144 -5.59 5.10 5.03
CA ASP A 144 -4.28 4.48 5.11
C ASP A 144 -3.18 5.43 4.68
N ALA A 145 -2.17 5.62 5.55
CA ALA A 145 -1.12 6.63 5.34
C ALA A 145 -0.27 6.40 4.08
N LYS A 146 0.15 5.16 3.81
CA LYS A 146 0.97 4.84 2.63
C LYS A 146 0.21 5.11 1.33
N THR A 147 -1.08 4.82 1.30
CA THR A 147 -1.99 5.09 0.19
C THR A 147 -2.14 6.58 -0.06
N ILE A 148 -2.42 7.36 0.99
CA ILE A 148 -2.51 8.82 0.93
C ILE A 148 -1.21 9.41 0.38
N MET A 149 -0.05 8.98 0.89
CA MET A 149 1.25 9.47 0.44
C MET A 149 1.48 9.23 -1.06
N LEU A 150 1.17 8.04 -1.58
CA LEU A 150 1.38 7.69 -2.98
C LEU A 150 0.36 8.39 -3.90
N LEU A 151 -0.91 8.48 -3.52
CA LEU A 151 -1.93 9.22 -4.28
C LEU A 151 -1.57 10.71 -4.39
N GLN A 152 -1.17 11.33 -3.29
CA GLN A 152 -0.71 12.71 -3.29
C GLN A 152 0.59 12.88 -4.10
N HIS A 153 1.50 11.93 -4.05
CA HIS A 153 2.73 11.98 -4.84
C HIS A 153 2.43 12.02 -6.34
N VAL A 154 1.61 11.11 -6.88
CA VAL A 154 1.31 11.09 -8.32
C VAL A 154 0.58 12.36 -8.76
N ARG A 155 -0.24 12.95 -7.89
CA ARG A 155 -0.90 14.24 -8.16
C ARG A 155 0.07 15.41 -8.15
N LEU A 156 0.91 15.53 -7.12
CA LEU A 156 1.87 16.64 -6.97
C LEU A 156 2.96 16.64 -8.04
N LYS A 157 3.32 15.46 -8.56
CA LYS A 157 4.30 15.32 -9.65
C LYS A 157 3.68 15.46 -11.03
N GLY A 158 2.37 15.62 -11.14
CA GLY A 158 1.69 15.72 -12.43
C GLY A 158 1.77 14.43 -13.25
N ILE A 159 1.87 13.28 -12.60
CA ILE A 159 1.85 11.96 -13.25
C ILE A 159 0.42 11.64 -13.70
N LEU A 160 -0.57 11.97 -12.85
CA LEU A 160 -2.01 11.88 -13.12
C LEU A 160 -2.75 13.20 -12.85
#